data_ae3cec73ab8df59a4182c693d6fd4be0
#
_entry.id   ae3cec73ab8df59a4182c693d6fd4be0
#
_cell.length_a   1.000
_cell.length_b   1.000
_cell.length_c   1.000
_cell.angle_alpha   90.00
_cell.angle_beta   90.00
_cell.angle_gamma   90.00
#
_symmetry.space_group_name_H-M   'P 1'
#
loop_
_entity.id
_entity.type
_entity.pdbx_description
1 polymer ?
#
loop_
_entity_poly.entity_id
_entity_poly.type
_entity_poly.pdbx_seq_one_letter_code
_entity_poly.pdbx_strand_id
1 'polypeptide(L)'
;MDETTSQPTEAIGSIGAIEPIAAIEPAAAPPIQRRARGLVGGALRDLFGTILPAVVIALLIHVFLAQATRVYGQSMEPNLHTNERLVVEKLSYRFHGPRRGDIVVLHDPTGGPDLLIKRVMGLPGERVTVADGRVYIDGVLLEEPYLSQPTLGQGRSWLVPPLSVFVMGDNRGASRDSRIFGPVPMDQILGRAAFRYWPLDGVGMVP
;
A
#
# COMPACT_ATOMS: atom_id res chain seq x y z
N MET A 1 92.98 -73.64 9.77
CA MET A 1 92.07 -74.85 9.67
C MET A 1 90.95 -74.35 8.83
N ASP A 2 91.10 -74.58 7.63
CA ASP A 2 90.46 -75.62 6.78
C ASP A 2 89.00 -75.28 6.53
N GLU A 3 88.54 -75.30 5.46
CA GLU A 3 88.78 -75.80 4.08
C GLU A 3 87.49 -75.52 3.33
N THR A 4 87.58 -74.99 2.17
CA THR A 4 87.27 -75.70 0.93
C THR A 4 85.77 -75.86 0.66
N THR A 5 85.21 -75.42 -0.36
CA THR A 5 85.24 -75.97 -1.71
C THR A 5 83.97 -75.57 -2.50
N SER A 6 84.25 -75.14 -3.67
CA SER A 6 83.63 -75.41 -4.99
C SER A 6 82.26 -74.90 -5.32
N GLN A 7 82.32 -74.22 -6.41
CA GLN A 7 81.34 -74.01 -7.49
C GLN A 7 80.72 -75.32 -8.02
N PRO A 8 79.64 -75.28 -8.77
CA PRO A 8 79.63 -74.67 -10.10
C PRO A 8 78.30 -73.98 -10.57
N THR A 9 78.41 -73.01 -11.39
CA THR A 9 77.88 -72.76 -12.74
C THR A 9 76.55 -73.45 -13.12
N GLU A 10 75.68 -72.66 -13.57
CA GLU A 10 74.72 -72.69 -14.71
C GLU A 10 73.40 -71.91 -14.33
N ALA A 11 72.72 -71.11 -15.11
CA ALA A 11 72.55 -70.98 -16.52
C ALA A 11 71.99 -69.60 -16.84
N ILE A 12 72.46 -69.07 -17.93
CA ILE A 12 71.94 -67.83 -18.56
C ILE A 12 70.49 -68.08 -19.02
N GLY A 13 69.52 -67.48 -18.32
CA GLY A 13 68.13 -67.42 -18.75
C GLY A 13 67.87 -66.05 -19.43
N SER A 14 67.35 -66.11 -20.63
CA SER A 14 67.10 -65.05 -21.55
C SER A 14 66.39 -63.82 -20.97
N ILE A 15 66.97 -62.68 -21.29
CA ILE A 15 66.34 -61.33 -21.04
C ILE A 15 65.09 -61.22 -21.90
N GLY A 16 63.91 -61.35 -21.30
CA GLY A 16 62.63 -61.07 -21.98
C GLY A 16 62.59 -59.60 -22.35
N ALA A 17 62.25 -59.37 -23.58
CA ALA A 17 62.05 -58.05 -24.17
C ALA A 17 61.13 -57.20 -23.28
N ILE A 18 61.60 -56.01 -22.91
CA ILE A 18 60.77 -54.98 -22.28
C ILE A 18 59.85 -54.46 -23.35
N GLU A 19 58.53 -54.75 -23.21
CA GLU A 19 57.51 -54.12 -24.03
C GLU A 19 57.54 -52.59 -23.74
N PRO A 20 57.37 -51.75 -24.79
CA PRO A 20 57.32 -50.31 -24.59
C PRO A 20 55.99 -49.97 -23.84
N ILE A 21 56.13 -49.23 -22.75
CA ILE A 21 54.97 -48.63 -21.99
C ILE A 21 54.16 -47.82 -22.96
N ALA A 22 52.97 -48.27 -23.22
CA ALA A 22 51.99 -47.51 -24.02
C ALA A 22 51.85 -46.10 -23.46
N ALA A 23 52.06 -45.11 -24.29
CA ALA A 23 51.90 -43.71 -23.97
C ALA A 23 50.45 -43.49 -23.47
N ILE A 24 50.30 -43.06 -22.20
CA ILE A 24 49.02 -42.65 -21.66
C ILE A 24 48.66 -41.37 -22.40
N GLU A 25 47.71 -41.48 -23.34
CA GLU A 25 47.07 -40.33 -23.97
C GLU A 25 46.42 -39.48 -22.87
N PRO A 26 46.71 -38.18 -22.79
CA PRO A 26 46.00 -37.31 -21.84
C PRO A 26 44.51 -37.30 -22.17
N ALA A 27 43.72 -37.82 -21.24
CA ALA A 27 42.24 -37.75 -21.34
C ALA A 27 41.84 -36.29 -21.64
N ALA A 28 41.22 -36.09 -22.77
CA ALA A 28 40.69 -34.78 -23.14
C ALA A 28 39.73 -34.27 -22.05
N ALA A 29 40.08 -33.13 -21.45
CA ALA A 29 39.24 -32.48 -20.45
C ALA A 29 37.87 -32.23 -21.06
N PRO A 30 36.75 -32.52 -20.35
CA PRO A 30 35.43 -32.29 -20.87
C PRO A 30 35.26 -30.79 -21.19
N PRO A 31 34.57 -30.44 -22.28
CA PRO A 31 34.41 -29.06 -22.66
C PRO A 31 33.63 -28.33 -21.56
N ILE A 32 34.24 -27.27 -21.03
CA ILE A 32 33.55 -26.35 -20.09
C ILE A 32 32.42 -25.71 -20.88
N GLN A 33 31.23 -26.31 -20.83
CA GLN A 33 30.04 -25.73 -21.38
C GLN A 33 29.77 -24.44 -20.60
N ARG A 34 30.01 -23.31 -21.24
CA ARG A 34 29.72 -21.99 -20.75
C ARG A 34 28.18 -21.89 -20.54
N ARG A 35 27.72 -22.15 -19.29
CA ARG A 35 26.33 -21.94 -18.84
C ARG A 35 25.91 -20.46 -18.77
N ALA A 36 26.63 -19.56 -19.44
CA ALA A 36 26.37 -18.12 -19.39
C ALA A 36 25.12 -17.68 -20.17
N ARG A 37 24.58 -18.50 -21.08
CA ARG A 37 23.36 -18.14 -21.84
C ARG A 37 22.05 -18.37 -21.10
N GLY A 38 22.05 -19.13 -19.99
CA GLY A 38 20.85 -19.42 -19.21
C GLY A 38 20.48 -18.33 -18.19
N LEU A 39 21.45 -17.56 -17.69
CA LEU A 39 21.24 -16.58 -16.62
C LEU A 39 20.44 -15.36 -17.09
N VAL A 40 20.71 -14.84 -18.28
CA VAL A 40 20.00 -13.67 -18.82
C VAL A 40 18.57 -14.05 -19.24
N GLY A 41 18.38 -15.22 -19.85
CA GLY A 41 17.06 -15.71 -20.23
C GLY A 41 16.19 -16.05 -19.03
N GLY A 42 16.79 -16.57 -17.94
CA GLY A 42 16.10 -16.81 -16.68
C GLY A 42 15.67 -15.49 -16.00
N ALA A 43 16.58 -14.54 -15.89
CA ALA A 43 16.28 -13.24 -15.30
C ALA A 43 15.20 -12.46 -16.07
N LEU A 44 15.21 -12.50 -17.40
CA LEU A 44 14.16 -11.90 -18.21
C LEU A 44 12.81 -12.60 -18.01
N ARG A 45 12.80 -13.93 -17.97
CA ARG A 45 11.59 -14.70 -17.71
C ARG A 45 10.99 -14.40 -16.34
N ASP A 46 11.83 -14.28 -15.31
CA ASP A 46 11.40 -13.96 -13.95
C ASP A 46 10.91 -12.50 -13.86
N LEU A 47 11.55 -11.59 -14.58
CA LEU A 47 11.11 -10.19 -14.67
C LEU A 47 9.72 -10.08 -15.29
N PHE A 48 9.49 -10.69 -16.44
CA PHE A 48 8.21 -10.62 -17.12
C PHE A 48 7.16 -11.55 -16.52
N GLY A 49 7.55 -12.71 -15.99
CA GLY A 49 6.64 -13.71 -15.44
C GLY A 49 6.16 -13.41 -14.01
N THR A 50 6.97 -12.74 -13.21
CA THR A 50 6.66 -12.54 -11.77
C THR A 50 6.63 -11.06 -11.40
N ILE A 51 7.66 -10.30 -11.73
CA ILE A 51 7.78 -8.90 -11.29
C ILE A 51 6.78 -8.00 -12.02
N LEU A 52 6.67 -8.12 -13.33
CA LEU A 52 5.76 -7.28 -14.11
C LEU A 52 4.29 -7.47 -13.70
N PRO A 53 3.73 -8.68 -13.59
CA PRO A 53 2.37 -8.87 -13.08
C PRO A 53 2.17 -8.33 -11.67
N ALA A 54 3.15 -8.53 -10.77
CA ALA A 54 3.09 -8.01 -9.41
C ALA A 54 3.05 -6.47 -9.38
N VAL A 55 3.86 -5.81 -10.20
CA VAL A 55 3.85 -4.34 -10.33
C VAL A 55 2.53 -3.84 -10.91
N VAL A 56 2.01 -4.52 -11.93
CA VAL A 56 0.71 -4.18 -12.53
C VAL A 56 -0.42 -4.32 -11.51
N ILE A 57 -0.45 -5.40 -10.75
CA ILE A 57 -1.45 -5.62 -9.69
C ILE A 57 -1.31 -4.54 -8.60
N ALA A 58 -0.10 -4.25 -8.14
CA ALA A 58 0.15 -3.21 -7.15
C ALA A 58 -0.31 -1.82 -7.65
N LEU A 59 -0.05 -1.52 -8.93
CA LEU A 59 -0.49 -0.28 -9.57
C LEU A 59 -2.02 -0.21 -9.66
N LEU A 60 -2.67 -1.31 -10.06
CA LEU A 60 -4.13 -1.40 -10.11
C LEU A 60 -4.75 -1.19 -8.71
N ILE A 61 -4.19 -1.83 -7.69
CA ILE A 61 -4.62 -1.61 -6.30
C ILE A 61 -4.47 -0.13 -5.93
N HIS A 62 -3.30 0.45 -6.17
CA HIS A 62 -3.02 1.85 -5.82
C HIS A 62 -3.95 2.83 -6.54
N VAL A 63 -4.20 2.64 -7.83
CA VAL A 63 -5.02 3.56 -8.64
C VAL A 63 -6.52 3.38 -8.37
N PHE A 64 -6.99 2.13 -8.24
CA PHE A 64 -8.42 1.85 -8.23
C PHE A 64 -9.02 1.54 -6.85
N LEU A 65 -8.25 0.99 -5.92
CA LEU A 65 -8.78 0.51 -4.65
C LEU A 65 -8.43 1.40 -3.46
N ALA A 66 -7.18 1.82 -3.33
CA ALA A 66 -6.72 2.51 -2.14
C ALA A 66 -5.60 3.51 -2.43
N GLN A 67 -5.59 4.59 -1.70
CA GLN A 67 -4.54 5.61 -1.75
C GLN A 67 -4.08 5.96 -0.33
N ALA A 68 -2.76 5.97 -0.12
CA ALA A 68 -2.21 6.47 1.13
C ALA A 68 -2.24 8.00 1.14
N THR A 69 -2.70 8.60 2.21
CA THR A 69 -2.69 10.05 2.43
C THR A 69 -2.18 10.39 3.82
N ARG A 70 -1.77 11.64 3.98
CA ARG A 70 -1.33 12.20 5.26
C ARG A 70 -2.30 13.28 5.69
N VAL A 71 -2.66 13.28 6.96
CA VAL A 71 -3.52 14.31 7.55
C VAL A 71 -2.73 15.60 7.73
N TYR A 72 -3.28 16.70 7.25
CA TYR A 72 -2.76 18.05 7.48
C TYR A 72 -3.82 18.90 8.16
N GLY A 73 -3.38 19.70 9.14
CA GLY A 73 -4.25 20.60 9.88
C GLY A 73 -5.03 19.92 11.00
N GLN A 74 -5.78 20.72 11.74
CA GLN A 74 -6.44 20.35 12.99
C GLN A 74 -7.96 20.16 12.84
N SER A 75 -8.48 20.18 11.60
CA SER A 75 -9.93 20.22 11.36
C SER A 75 -10.69 18.96 11.79
N MET A 76 -9.99 17.85 12.01
CA MET A 76 -10.56 16.57 12.44
C MET A 76 -10.17 16.16 13.86
N GLU A 77 -9.51 17.04 14.62
CA GLU A 77 -9.24 16.81 16.02
C GLU A 77 -10.54 16.76 16.86
N PRO A 78 -10.58 15.93 17.90
CA PRO A 78 -9.52 15.08 18.43
C PRO A 78 -9.39 13.70 17.76
N ASN A 79 -10.22 13.37 16.76
CA ASN A 79 -10.30 12.02 16.19
C ASN A 79 -9.16 11.69 15.22
N LEU A 80 -8.69 12.70 14.44
CA LEU A 80 -7.52 12.59 13.58
C LEU A 80 -6.59 13.78 13.80
N HIS A 81 -5.30 13.50 13.93
CA HIS A 81 -4.28 14.50 14.20
C HIS A 81 -3.37 14.72 12.99
N THR A 82 -2.76 15.89 12.93
CA THR A 82 -1.75 16.22 11.92
C THR A 82 -0.63 15.17 11.93
N ASN A 83 -0.17 14.80 10.72
CA ASN A 83 0.86 13.79 10.45
C ASN A 83 0.42 12.32 10.57
N GLU A 84 -0.79 12.04 10.94
CA GLU A 84 -1.33 10.70 10.81
C GLU A 84 -1.38 10.28 9.34
N ARG A 85 -1.20 8.98 9.08
CA ARG A 85 -1.26 8.41 7.73
C ARG A 85 -2.43 7.46 7.62
N LEU A 86 -3.23 7.69 6.60
CA LEU A 86 -4.49 6.99 6.38
C LEU A 86 -4.47 6.27 5.04
N VAL A 87 -5.18 5.17 4.99
CA VAL A 87 -5.59 4.51 3.75
C VAL A 87 -6.97 5.05 3.37
N VAL A 88 -7.04 5.67 2.21
CA VAL A 88 -8.28 6.15 1.59
C VAL A 88 -8.77 5.08 0.64
N GLU A 89 -9.92 4.53 0.93
CA GLU A 89 -10.58 3.50 0.15
C GLU A 89 -11.54 4.15 -0.85
N LYS A 90 -11.44 3.76 -2.12
CA LYS A 90 -12.20 4.34 -3.23
C LYS A 90 -13.29 3.43 -3.78
N LEU A 91 -13.21 2.15 -3.45
CA LEU A 91 -14.01 1.11 -4.09
C LEU A 91 -15.47 1.15 -3.64
N SER A 92 -15.72 1.36 -2.35
CA SER A 92 -17.08 1.39 -1.78
C SER A 92 -17.96 2.40 -2.49
N TYR A 93 -17.43 3.58 -2.81
CA TYR A 93 -18.19 4.66 -3.44
C TYR A 93 -18.48 4.44 -4.94
N ARG A 94 -18.00 3.32 -5.51
CA ARG A 94 -18.46 2.84 -6.83
C ARG A 94 -19.75 2.03 -6.76
N PHE A 95 -20.06 1.47 -5.59
CA PHE A 95 -21.25 0.62 -5.38
C PHE A 95 -22.34 1.32 -4.60
N HIS A 96 -22.01 2.29 -3.76
CA HIS A 96 -22.96 3.10 -3.00
C HIS A 96 -22.39 4.50 -2.76
N GLY A 97 -23.24 5.46 -2.52
CA GLY A 97 -22.82 6.80 -2.12
C GLY A 97 -22.22 6.86 -0.71
N PRO A 98 -21.61 8.01 -0.35
CA PRO A 98 -21.16 8.26 1.01
C PRO A 98 -22.29 8.11 2.01
N ARG A 99 -21.96 7.61 3.20
CA ARG A 99 -22.92 7.43 4.31
C ARG A 99 -22.67 8.50 5.37
N ARG A 100 -23.71 8.82 6.13
CA ARG A 100 -23.56 9.71 7.29
C ARG A 100 -22.57 9.13 8.29
N GLY A 101 -21.65 9.99 8.76
CA GLY A 101 -20.57 9.60 9.65
C GLY A 101 -19.27 9.19 8.94
N ASP A 102 -19.30 8.86 7.64
CA ASP A 102 -18.07 8.55 6.90
C ASP A 102 -17.09 9.72 6.94
N ILE A 103 -15.82 9.44 7.23
CA ILE A 103 -14.77 10.42 7.05
C ILE A 103 -14.26 10.31 5.62
N VAL A 104 -14.39 11.39 4.86
CA VAL A 104 -14.07 11.46 3.44
C VAL A 104 -12.87 12.35 3.17
N VAL A 105 -12.10 11.97 2.16
CA VAL A 105 -11.08 12.82 1.55
C VAL A 105 -11.64 13.37 0.25
N LEU A 106 -11.57 14.68 0.08
CA LEU A 106 -12.17 15.38 -1.05
C LEU A 106 -11.25 16.49 -1.56
N HIS A 107 -11.44 16.88 -2.81
CA HIS A 107 -10.83 18.10 -3.37
C HIS A 107 -11.46 19.34 -2.74
N ASP A 108 -10.66 20.40 -2.58
CA ASP A 108 -11.18 21.68 -2.08
C ASP A 108 -12.21 22.25 -3.07
N PRO A 109 -13.51 22.37 -2.69
CA PRO A 109 -14.55 22.86 -3.60
C PRO A 109 -14.34 24.31 -4.04
N THR A 110 -13.44 25.04 -3.37
CA THR A 110 -13.12 26.44 -3.73
C THR A 110 -11.95 26.54 -4.70
N GLY A 111 -11.47 25.41 -5.24
CA GLY A 111 -10.40 25.36 -6.25
C GLY A 111 -8.98 25.43 -5.67
N GLY A 112 -8.81 25.25 -4.37
CA GLY A 112 -7.50 25.11 -3.75
C GLY A 112 -6.83 23.80 -4.17
N PRO A 113 -5.47 23.75 -4.15
CA PRO A 113 -4.72 22.55 -4.54
C PRO A 113 -4.76 21.43 -3.49
N ASP A 114 -5.21 21.75 -2.28
CA ASP A 114 -5.14 20.87 -1.14
C ASP A 114 -6.33 19.90 -1.08
N LEU A 115 -6.07 18.71 -0.54
CA LEU A 115 -7.11 17.77 -0.17
C LEU A 115 -7.63 18.08 1.23
N LEU A 116 -8.95 18.02 1.37
CA LEU A 116 -9.61 18.21 2.66
C LEU A 116 -10.04 16.85 3.21
N ILE A 117 -9.98 16.71 4.54
CA ILE A 117 -10.54 15.56 5.26
C ILE A 117 -11.70 16.08 6.11
N LYS A 118 -12.89 15.51 5.93
CA LYS A 118 -14.13 15.95 6.61
C LYS A 118 -15.04 14.75 6.88
N ARG A 119 -15.98 14.92 7.80
CA ARG A 119 -17.04 13.95 8.10
C ARG A 119 -18.33 14.31 7.36
N VAL A 120 -18.97 13.29 6.78
CA VAL A 120 -20.28 13.43 6.11
C VAL A 120 -21.38 13.61 7.17
N MET A 121 -22.10 14.71 7.10
CA MET A 121 -23.16 15.08 8.02
C MET A 121 -24.54 14.98 7.37
N GLY A 122 -24.71 15.53 6.18
CA GLY A 122 -25.95 15.51 5.43
C GLY A 122 -25.85 14.75 4.12
N LEU A 123 -26.91 14.05 3.78
CA LEU A 123 -27.06 13.25 2.57
C LEU A 123 -27.97 13.97 1.55
N PRO A 124 -27.98 13.53 0.27
CA PRO A 124 -28.82 14.16 -0.75
C PRO A 124 -30.30 14.28 -0.35
N GLY A 125 -30.86 15.46 -0.55
CA GLY A 125 -32.25 15.78 -0.24
C GLY A 125 -32.50 16.21 1.20
N GLU A 126 -31.57 16.05 2.10
CA GLU A 126 -31.73 16.40 3.51
C GLU A 126 -31.48 17.89 3.77
N ARG A 127 -32.09 18.40 4.80
CA ARG A 127 -31.87 19.73 5.35
C ARG A 127 -30.97 19.64 6.58
N VAL A 128 -29.77 20.18 6.46
CA VAL A 128 -28.84 20.29 7.58
C VAL A 128 -29.05 21.66 8.23
N THR A 129 -29.33 21.69 9.53
CA THR A 129 -29.47 22.92 10.32
C THR A 129 -28.45 22.93 11.45
N VAL A 130 -27.74 24.04 11.61
CA VAL A 130 -26.84 24.28 12.75
C VAL A 130 -27.49 25.34 13.65
N ALA A 131 -27.90 24.92 14.83
CA ALA A 131 -28.55 25.79 15.82
C ALA A 131 -28.19 25.31 17.25
N ASP A 132 -28.15 26.23 18.19
CA ASP A 132 -27.92 25.96 19.63
C ASP A 132 -26.70 25.08 19.94
N GLY A 133 -25.65 25.26 19.15
CA GLY A 133 -24.42 24.47 19.29
C GLY A 133 -24.50 23.02 18.79
N ARG A 134 -25.56 22.66 18.06
CA ARG A 134 -25.85 21.30 17.61
C ARG A 134 -26.20 21.25 16.11
N VAL A 135 -26.20 20.05 15.57
CA VAL A 135 -26.58 19.77 14.17
C VAL A 135 -27.91 19.02 14.17
N TYR A 136 -28.80 19.45 13.31
CA TYR A 136 -30.10 18.80 13.09
C TYR A 136 -30.21 18.40 11.61
N ILE A 137 -30.74 17.20 11.37
CA ILE A 137 -31.06 16.70 10.04
C ILE A 137 -32.58 16.58 9.92
N ASP A 138 -33.18 17.31 8.98
CA ASP A 138 -34.63 17.39 8.79
C ASP A 138 -35.39 17.72 10.11
N GLY A 139 -34.76 18.54 10.95
CA GLY A 139 -35.32 18.93 12.26
C GLY A 139 -35.06 17.94 13.40
N VAL A 140 -34.45 16.79 13.13
CA VAL A 140 -34.06 15.79 14.14
C VAL A 140 -32.65 16.03 14.61
N LEU A 141 -32.42 16.06 15.92
CA LEU A 141 -31.09 16.20 16.51
C LEU A 141 -30.18 15.04 16.07
N LEU A 142 -28.98 15.38 15.55
CA LEU A 142 -27.96 14.41 15.22
C LEU A 142 -27.10 14.14 16.47
N GLU A 143 -27.01 12.87 16.85
CA GLU A 143 -26.10 12.43 17.91
C GLU A 143 -24.64 12.40 17.40
N GLU A 144 -23.77 13.10 18.09
CA GLU A 144 -22.38 13.31 17.68
C GLU A 144 -21.39 13.00 18.82
N PRO A 145 -21.27 11.73 19.25
CA PRO A 145 -20.47 11.35 20.41
C PRO A 145 -18.95 11.56 20.20
N TYR A 146 -18.52 11.78 18.97
CA TYR A 146 -17.13 12.04 18.58
C TYR A 146 -16.70 13.50 18.81
N LEU A 147 -17.61 14.40 19.14
CA LEU A 147 -17.29 15.81 19.38
C LEU A 147 -16.83 16.04 20.82
N SER A 148 -15.81 16.90 20.96
CA SER A 148 -15.38 17.42 22.25
C SER A 148 -15.93 18.81 22.55
N GLN A 149 -16.46 19.51 21.55
CA GLN A 149 -16.93 20.90 21.65
C GLN A 149 -18.21 21.11 20.86
N PRO A 150 -19.09 22.05 21.26
CA PRO A 150 -20.30 22.38 20.54
C PRO A 150 -19.98 22.95 19.15
N THR A 151 -20.93 22.79 18.24
CA THR A 151 -20.84 23.31 16.87
C THR A 151 -21.07 24.82 16.85
N LEU A 152 -20.09 25.56 16.37
CA LEU A 152 -20.24 27.01 16.16
C LEU A 152 -21.15 27.26 14.94
N GLY A 153 -22.08 28.16 15.07
CA GLY A 153 -23.04 28.55 14.05
C GLY A 153 -24.41 28.88 14.67
N GLN A 154 -25.13 29.85 14.11
CA GLN A 154 -26.41 30.26 14.66
C GLN A 154 -27.48 30.19 13.56
N GLY A 155 -28.47 29.29 13.74
CA GLY A 155 -29.71 29.28 12.99
C GLY A 155 -29.60 29.20 11.46
N ARG A 156 -28.53 28.62 10.94
CA ARG A 156 -28.34 28.46 9.49
C ARG A 156 -28.74 27.08 9.04
N SER A 157 -29.37 27.02 7.88
CA SER A 157 -29.83 25.77 7.25
C SER A 157 -29.36 25.69 5.80
N TRP A 158 -29.02 24.48 5.37
CA TRP A 158 -28.66 24.15 4.00
C TRP A 158 -29.48 22.96 3.53
N LEU A 159 -30.08 23.06 2.35
CA LEU A 159 -30.61 21.90 1.65
C LEU A 159 -29.48 21.24 0.86
N VAL A 160 -29.27 19.94 1.05
CA VAL A 160 -28.26 19.18 0.32
C VAL A 160 -28.81 18.80 -1.05
N PRO A 161 -28.21 19.29 -2.15
CA PRO A 161 -28.66 18.95 -3.50
C PRO A 161 -28.50 17.46 -3.81
N PRO A 162 -29.20 16.95 -4.84
CA PRO A 162 -28.91 15.63 -5.39
C PRO A 162 -27.42 15.48 -5.75
N LEU A 163 -26.87 14.28 -5.57
CA LEU A 163 -25.45 13.95 -5.84
C LEU A 163 -24.44 14.83 -5.07
N SER A 164 -24.84 15.39 -3.94
CA SER A 164 -24.00 16.18 -3.06
C SER A 164 -24.11 15.68 -1.63
N VAL A 165 -23.11 16.02 -0.82
CA VAL A 165 -23.10 15.78 0.62
C VAL A 165 -22.75 17.05 1.37
N PHE A 166 -23.21 17.17 2.61
CA PHE A 166 -22.81 18.23 3.52
C PHE A 166 -21.75 17.67 4.47
N VAL A 167 -20.57 18.26 4.49
CA VAL A 167 -19.44 17.77 5.26
C VAL A 167 -19.00 18.78 6.31
N MET A 168 -18.55 18.29 7.46
CA MET A 168 -18.01 19.12 8.54
C MET A 168 -16.73 18.53 9.10
N GLY A 169 -15.87 19.38 9.65
CA GLY A 169 -14.76 18.92 10.47
C GLY A 169 -15.20 18.59 11.88
N ASP A 170 -14.54 17.63 12.52
CA ASP A 170 -14.82 17.28 13.91
C ASP A 170 -14.38 18.41 14.86
N ASN A 171 -13.29 19.12 14.53
CA ASN A 171 -12.94 20.38 15.19
C ASN A 171 -13.78 21.53 14.63
N ARG A 172 -14.98 21.69 15.17
CA ARG A 172 -15.99 22.65 14.71
C ARG A 172 -15.52 24.09 14.65
N GLY A 173 -14.63 24.46 15.57
CA GLY A 173 -14.08 25.83 15.66
C GLY A 173 -12.93 26.11 14.71
N ALA A 174 -12.21 25.06 14.26
CA ALA A 174 -11.02 25.17 13.42
C ALA A 174 -11.18 24.43 12.08
N SER A 175 -12.40 24.41 11.54
CA SER A 175 -12.71 23.74 10.26
C SER A 175 -13.34 24.70 9.27
N ARG A 176 -12.71 24.79 8.08
CA ARG A 176 -13.33 25.32 6.88
C ARG A 176 -14.05 24.18 6.17
N ASP A 177 -15.38 24.17 6.21
CA ASP A 177 -16.23 23.08 5.73
C ASP A 177 -17.54 23.59 5.09
N SER A 178 -18.50 22.72 4.89
CA SER A 178 -19.76 23.06 4.19
C SER A 178 -20.56 24.20 4.85
N ARG A 179 -20.28 24.55 6.07
CA ARG A 179 -20.87 25.77 6.69
C ARG A 179 -20.39 27.04 5.99
N ILE A 180 -19.23 27.00 5.30
CA ILE A 180 -18.62 28.11 4.60
C ILE A 180 -18.82 27.98 3.08
N PHE A 181 -18.48 26.82 2.49
CA PHE A 181 -18.50 26.63 1.04
C PHE A 181 -19.76 25.91 0.51
N GLY A 182 -20.67 25.48 1.39
CA GLY A 182 -21.90 24.77 1.00
C GLY A 182 -21.70 23.27 0.80
N PRO A 183 -22.77 22.56 0.36
CA PRO A 183 -22.69 21.15 0.02
C PRO A 183 -21.65 20.84 -1.07
N VAL A 184 -21.04 19.67 -1.00
CA VAL A 184 -19.96 19.24 -1.90
C VAL A 184 -20.48 18.18 -2.86
N PRO A 185 -20.28 18.33 -4.18
CA PRO A 185 -20.59 17.29 -5.15
C PRO A 185 -19.83 15.98 -4.86
N MET A 186 -20.48 14.84 -5.05
CA MET A 186 -19.89 13.53 -4.75
C MET A 186 -18.71 13.18 -5.66
N ASP A 187 -18.62 13.74 -6.85
CA ASP A 187 -17.52 13.55 -7.78
C ASP A 187 -16.21 14.20 -7.30
N GLN A 188 -16.29 15.13 -6.34
CA GLN A 188 -15.11 15.70 -5.69
C GLN A 188 -14.58 14.84 -4.55
N ILE A 189 -15.30 13.79 -4.16
CA ILE A 189 -14.86 12.87 -3.11
C ILE A 189 -13.92 11.83 -3.71
N LEU A 190 -12.68 11.80 -3.22
CA LEU A 190 -11.68 10.81 -3.62
C LEU A 190 -11.97 9.42 -3.04
N GLY A 191 -12.48 9.35 -1.81
CA GLY A 191 -12.77 8.11 -1.13
C GLY A 191 -12.98 8.30 0.38
N ARG A 192 -13.19 7.19 1.07
CA ARG A 192 -13.38 7.12 2.52
C ARG A 192 -12.04 6.86 3.21
N ALA A 193 -11.72 7.63 4.25
CA ALA A 193 -10.63 7.32 5.16
C ALA A 193 -11.03 6.08 5.97
N ALA A 194 -10.44 4.93 5.66
CA ALA A 194 -10.88 3.65 6.22
C ALA A 194 -9.97 3.16 7.35
N PHE A 195 -8.67 3.35 7.22
CA PHE A 195 -7.70 2.76 8.13
C PHE A 195 -6.54 3.72 8.38
N ARG A 196 -6.16 3.88 9.67
CA ARG A 196 -4.98 4.61 10.10
C ARG A 196 -3.85 3.63 10.33
N TYR A 197 -2.72 3.80 9.63
CA TYR A 197 -1.56 2.92 9.73
C TYR A 197 -0.34 3.58 10.39
N TRP A 198 -0.42 4.87 10.67
CA TRP A 198 0.62 5.61 11.38
C TRP A 198 -0.03 6.75 12.20
N PRO A 199 0.45 7.03 13.44
CA PRO A 199 1.52 6.34 14.17
C PRO A 199 1.13 4.92 14.62
N LEU A 200 2.12 4.10 15.01
CA LEU A 200 1.90 2.67 15.30
C LEU A 200 1.03 2.42 16.55
N ASP A 201 1.05 3.32 17.49
CA ASP A 201 0.19 3.31 18.70
C ASP A 201 -1.27 3.62 18.41
N GLY A 202 -1.55 4.21 17.23
CA GLY A 202 -2.89 4.57 16.79
C GLY A 202 -3.40 3.74 15.60
N VAL A 203 -2.77 2.61 15.27
CA VAL A 203 -3.18 1.76 14.15
C VAL A 203 -4.59 1.19 14.38
N GLY A 204 -5.48 1.38 13.40
CA GLY A 204 -6.85 0.89 13.48
C GLY A 204 -7.79 1.49 12.44
N MET A 205 -9.05 1.09 12.51
CA MET A 205 -10.10 1.69 11.69
C MET A 205 -10.29 3.16 12.08
N VAL A 206 -10.57 3.99 11.09
CA VAL A 206 -10.92 5.39 11.31
C VAL A 206 -12.34 5.45 11.90
N PRO A 207 -12.56 6.19 13.00
CA PRO A 207 -13.82 6.20 13.75
C PRO A 207 -14.99 6.84 13.00
#